data_8fee47e48f762a97d98f33714a525b6d
#
_entry.id   8fee47e48f762a97d98f33714a525b6d
#
_cell.length_a   1.000
_cell.length_b   1.000
_cell.length_c   1.000
_cell.angle_alpha   90.00
_cell.angle_beta   90.00
_cell.angle_gamma   90.00
#
_symmetry.space_group_name_H-M   'P 1'
#
loop_
_entity.id
_entity.type
_entity.pdbx_description
1 polymer ?
#
loop_
_entity_poly.entity_id
_entity_poly.type
_entity_poly.pdbx_seq_one_letter_code
_entity_poly.pdbx_strand_id
1 'polypeptide(L)'
;MAFSMLSLGLSAHAEASASPDNPSSPQVGMFDFDSRTVLLNSGYTMPILGLGTYALDHDTCVNSVMSLIENGGRLIDTAYMYHNEEAVGEGVRKAMEAYGVPREDIYVITKLYPNQFSSPEAAIEMALEKLDIGYIDMMLLHHPGTNDVKAYHTMEKYVEQGKIRSLGLSNWYVEELKTFLPQVNITPALVQNEIHPYYQEQDVVPFIQENGIVVQCWYPLGGRGYTAELLGDPVISAIADAHGVSSAQVILRWDLQRGIVVIPGSGNPEHIKENLDLFGFELTETEMSAIAALDRGEKHDWY
;
A
#
# COMPACT_ATOMS: atom_id res chain seq x y z
N MET A 1 50.93 61.11 19.26
CA MET A 1 50.77 59.81 19.92
C MET A 1 49.27 59.60 20.09
N ALA A 2 48.68 58.76 19.23
CA ALA A 2 47.27 58.44 19.27
C ALA A 2 47.13 56.94 19.62
N PHE A 3 46.47 56.64 20.73
CA PHE A 3 46.14 55.27 21.13
C PHE A 3 44.79 54.93 20.57
N SER A 4 44.78 53.87 19.75
CA SER A 4 43.58 53.21 19.18
C SER A 4 43.09 52.17 20.17
N MET A 5 41.85 52.29 20.63
CA MET A 5 41.15 51.20 21.37
C MET A 5 40.40 50.33 20.43
N LEU A 6 40.74 49.03 20.41
CA LEU A 6 39.97 47.98 19.79
C LEU A 6 38.80 47.62 20.70
N SER A 7 37.57 47.72 20.19
CA SER A 7 36.38 47.19 20.83
C SER A 7 36.12 45.76 20.29
N LEU A 8 36.19 44.77 21.19
CA LEU A 8 35.71 43.41 20.92
C LEU A 8 34.18 43.39 21.00
N GLY A 9 33.53 43.16 19.86
CA GLY A 9 32.12 42.85 19.81
C GLY A 9 31.88 41.37 20.11
N LEU A 10 31.21 41.06 21.22
CA LEU A 10 30.63 39.73 21.47
C LEU A 10 29.38 39.59 20.61
N SER A 11 29.43 38.63 19.71
CA SER A 11 28.26 38.17 18.94
C SER A 11 27.47 37.17 19.80
N ALA A 12 26.29 37.57 20.28
CA ALA A 12 25.36 36.67 20.93
C ALA A 12 24.64 35.86 19.88
N HIS A 13 24.87 34.53 19.85
CA HIS A 13 24.03 33.61 19.13
C HIS A 13 22.70 33.48 19.87
N ALA A 14 21.64 34.00 19.28
CA ALA A 14 20.28 33.72 19.73
C ALA A 14 19.93 32.28 19.34
N GLU A 15 19.82 31.39 20.31
CA GLU A 15 19.15 30.13 20.17
C GLU A 15 17.66 30.38 19.91
N ALA A 16 17.21 30.05 18.72
CA ALA A 16 15.80 30.05 18.39
C ALA A 16 15.11 28.88 19.13
N SER A 17 14.38 29.21 20.20
CA SER A 17 13.47 28.25 20.84
C SER A 17 12.37 27.87 19.87
N ALA A 18 12.32 26.61 19.48
CA ALA A 18 11.21 26.03 18.73
C ALA A 18 9.93 26.09 19.59
N SER A 19 8.89 26.71 19.08
CA SER A 19 7.56 26.72 19.69
C SER A 19 6.90 25.34 19.53
N PRO A 20 6.24 24.77 20.56
CA PRO A 20 5.71 23.43 20.55
C PRO A 20 4.32 23.26 19.90
N ASP A 21 3.82 24.19 19.11
CA ASP A 21 2.47 24.14 18.54
C ASP A 21 2.44 24.43 17.03
N ASN A 22 3.14 23.58 16.26
CA ASN A 22 2.88 23.48 14.83
C ASN A 22 2.53 22.00 14.53
N PRO A 23 1.31 21.67 14.03
CA PRO A 23 1.03 20.30 13.62
C PRO A 23 2.10 19.88 12.63
N SER A 24 2.83 18.81 12.95
CA SER A 24 3.92 18.29 12.13
C SER A 24 3.42 18.07 10.71
N SER A 25 4.11 18.63 9.72
CA SER A 25 3.85 18.34 8.32
C SER A 25 3.81 16.82 8.12
N PRO A 26 2.90 16.28 7.28
CA PRO A 26 2.82 14.85 7.04
C PRO A 26 4.19 14.28 6.69
N GLN A 27 4.64 13.26 7.41
CA GLN A 27 5.90 12.59 7.14
C GLN A 27 5.67 11.44 6.16
N VAL A 28 6.56 11.29 5.17
CA VAL A 28 6.52 10.17 4.23
C VAL A 28 6.52 8.84 4.98
N GLY A 29 5.60 7.94 4.61
CA GLY A 29 5.47 6.61 5.20
C GLY A 29 4.74 6.54 6.55
N MET A 30 4.45 7.68 7.20
CA MET A 30 3.62 7.69 8.42
C MET A 30 2.13 7.63 8.08
N PHE A 31 1.42 6.71 8.73
CA PHE A 31 -0.02 6.57 8.59
C PHE A 31 -0.76 7.64 9.39
N ASP A 32 -1.64 8.35 8.71
CA ASP A 32 -2.64 9.21 9.34
C ASP A 32 -3.95 8.40 9.48
N PHE A 33 -4.26 8.00 10.71
CA PHE A 33 -5.45 7.21 11.02
C PHE A 33 -6.75 8.04 10.97
N ASP A 34 -6.67 9.35 11.11
CA ASP A 34 -7.83 10.24 11.02
C ASP A 34 -8.28 10.38 9.56
N SER A 35 -7.36 10.67 8.65
CA SER A 35 -7.62 10.71 7.22
C SER A 35 -7.62 9.33 6.56
N ARG A 36 -7.12 8.30 7.24
CA ARG A 36 -6.94 6.92 6.75
C ARG A 36 -6.03 6.84 5.54
N THR A 37 -4.95 7.61 5.55
CA THR A 37 -4.04 7.76 4.41
C THR A 37 -2.57 7.70 4.82
N VAL A 38 -1.70 7.56 3.82
CA VAL A 38 -0.25 7.68 3.96
C VAL A 38 0.30 8.59 2.86
N LEU A 39 1.25 9.47 3.22
CA LEU A 39 2.00 10.25 2.23
C LEU A 39 3.12 9.39 1.65
N LEU A 40 3.13 9.22 0.34
CA LEU A 40 4.16 8.49 -0.40
C LEU A 40 5.37 9.39 -0.70
N ASN A 41 6.54 8.78 -0.93
CA ASN A 41 7.74 9.50 -1.37
C ASN A 41 7.59 10.16 -2.76
N SER A 42 6.61 9.76 -3.54
CA SER A 42 6.21 10.40 -4.80
C SER A 42 5.47 11.73 -4.60
N GLY A 43 5.10 12.08 -3.37
CA GLY A 43 4.33 13.27 -3.02
C GLY A 43 2.80 13.10 -3.11
N TYR A 44 2.31 11.96 -3.58
CA TYR A 44 0.89 11.63 -3.57
C TYR A 44 0.48 11.00 -2.24
N THR A 45 -0.78 11.20 -1.87
CA THR A 45 -1.41 10.55 -0.71
C THR A 45 -2.17 9.32 -1.18
N MET A 46 -2.06 8.20 -0.45
CA MET A 46 -2.70 6.93 -0.76
C MET A 46 -3.53 6.45 0.43
N PRO A 47 -4.74 5.87 0.24
CA PRO A 47 -5.48 5.21 1.33
C PRO A 47 -4.70 4.01 1.89
N ILE A 48 -4.79 3.78 3.21
CA ILE A 48 -4.09 2.69 3.90
C ILE A 48 -4.86 1.37 3.92
N LEU A 49 -6.06 1.36 3.36
CA LEU A 49 -6.97 0.20 3.33
C LEU A 49 -7.71 0.18 2.00
N GLY A 50 -7.75 -0.98 1.35
CA GLY A 50 -8.38 -1.14 0.04
C GLY A 50 -8.96 -2.53 -0.21
N LEU A 51 -9.18 -2.81 -1.48
CA LEU A 51 -9.72 -4.06 -2.00
C LEU A 51 -8.74 -4.69 -2.98
N GLY A 52 -8.32 -5.94 -2.72
CA GLY A 52 -7.63 -6.78 -3.69
C GLY A 52 -8.64 -7.49 -4.60
N THR A 53 -8.39 -7.48 -5.91
CA THR A 53 -9.30 -8.07 -6.91
C THR A 53 -8.83 -9.42 -7.45
N TYR A 54 -7.76 -9.99 -6.92
CA TYR A 54 -7.25 -11.28 -7.38
C TYR A 54 -8.33 -12.36 -7.34
N ALA A 55 -8.47 -13.07 -8.47
CA ALA A 55 -9.42 -14.18 -8.66
C ALA A 55 -10.92 -13.82 -8.58
N LEU A 56 -11.27 -12.57 -8.68
CA LEU A 56 -12.65 -12.17 -8.92
C LEU A 56 -12.94 -12.28 -10.43
N ASP A 57 -14.05 -12.93 -10.77
CA ASP A 57 -14.59 -12.87 -12.13
C ASP A 57 -15.11 -11.45 -12.43
N HIS A 58 -15.45 -11.20 -13.70
CA HIS A 58 -15.82 -9.88 -14.19
C HIS A 58 -16.96 -9.25 -13.36
N ASP A 59 -18.10 -9.91 -13.25
CA ASP A 59 -19.28 -9.34 -12.60
C ASP A 59 -19.08 -9.17 -11.09
N THR A 60 -18.45 -10.13 -10.45
CA THR A 60 -18.07 -10.06 -9.04
C THR A 60 -17.09 -8.91 -8.81
N CYS A 61 -16.12 -8.72 -9.69
CA CYS A 61 -15.14 -7.63 -9.59
C CYS A 61 -15.82 -6.25 -9.70
N VAL A 62 -16.67 -6.04 -10.70
CA VAL A 62 -17.46 -4.80 -10.85
C VAL A 62 -18.26 -4.50 -9.58
N ASN A 63 -18.99 -5.49 -9.08
CA ASN A 63 -19.84 -5.33 -7.89
C ASN A 63 -19.00 -5.07 -6.63
N SER A 64 -17.85 -5.72 -6.48
CA SER A 64 -16.94 -5.52 -5.33
C SER A 64 -16.34 -4.12 -5.33
N VAL A 65 -15.91 -3.61 -6.50
CA VAL A 65 -15.40 -2.24 -6.64
C VAL A 65 -16.51 -1.22 -6.32
N MET A 66 -17.72 -1.42 -6.81
CA MET A 66 -18.86 -0.56 -6.49
C MET A 66 -19.17 -0.58 -5.00
N SER A 67 -19.22 -1.76 -4.38
CA SER A 67 -19.46 -1.92 -2.95
C SER A 67 -18.38 -1.26 -2.09
N LEU A 68 -17.09 -1.39 -2.48
CA LEU A 68 -16.00 -0.69 -1.82
C LEU A 68 -16.22 0.82 -1.79
N ILE A 69 -16.49 1.41 -2.97
CA ILE A 69 -16.62 2.87 -3.12
C ILE A 69 -17.89 3.37 -2.42
N GLU A 70 -19.01 2.65 -2.50
CA GLU A 70 -20.26 2.95 -1.78
C GLU A 70 -20.05 3.05 -0.27
N ASN A 71 -19.24 2.14 0.30
CA ASN A 71 -18.94 2.10 1.73
C ASN A 71 -17.74 3.00 2.13
N GLY A 72 -17.28 3.88 1.26
CA GLY A 72 -16.24 4.88 1.58
C GLY A 72 -14.81 4.42 1.33
N GLY A 73 -14.58 3.18 0.88
CA GLY A 73 -13.25 2.73 0.45
C GLY A 73 -12.81 3.43 -0.85
N ARG A 74 -11.49 3.59 -1.03
CA ARG A 74 -10.94 4.39 -2.16
C ARG A 74 -9.72 3.75 -2.81
N LEU A 75 -9.19 2.64 -2.31
CA LEU A 75 -8.01 1.95 -2.85
C LEU A 75 -8.43 0.62 -3.48
N ILE A 76 -8.04 0.40 -4.74
CA ILE A 76 -8.32 -0.82 -5.50
C ILE A 76 -7.01 -1.34 -6.06
N ASP A 77 -6.72 -2.63 -5.81
CA ASP A 77 -5.54 -3.32 -6.33
C ASP A 77 -5.95 -4.37 -7.36
N THR A 78 -5.40 -4.27 -8.56
CA THR A 78 -5.53 -5.26 -9.62
C THR A 78 -4.17 -5.57 -10.26
N ALA A 79 -4.13 -6.36 -11.31
CA ALA A 79 -2.95 -6.66 -12.10
C ALA A 79 -3.31 -7.22 -13.49
N TYR A 80 -2.39 -7.10 -14.44
CA TYR A 80 -2.49 -7.78 -15.74
C TYR A 80 -2.83 -9.27 -15.62
N MET A 81 -2.16 -9.99 -14.71
CA MET A 81 -2.35 -11.44 -14.50
C MET A 81 -3.68 -11.83 -13.85
N TYR A 82 -4.44 -10.86 -13.32
CA TYR A 82 -5.77 -11.15 -12.76
C TYR A 82 -6.86 -11.20 -13.82
N HIS A 83 -6.56 -10.72 -15.04
CA HIS A 83 -7.46 -10.68 -16.20
C HIS A 83 -8.78 -9.95 -15.93
N ASN A 84 -8.79 -9.00 -15.01
CA ASN A 84 -9.98 -8.24 -14.61
C ASN A 84 -9.79 -6.71 -14.58
N GLU A 85 -8.74 -6.18 -15.22
CA GLU A 85 -8.51 -4.73 -15.31
C GLU A 85 -9.68 -3.99 -15.95
N GLU A 86 -10.34 -4.58 -16.98
CA GLU A 86 -11.55 -4.03 -17.61
C GLU A 86 -12.71 -3.93 -16.62
N ALA A 87 -12.92 -4.97 -15.80
CA ALA A 87 -13.94 -5.01 -14.77
C ALA A 87 -13.68 -3.98 -13.66
N VAL A 88 -12.42 -3.80 -13.25
CA VAL A 88 -12.05 -2.74 -12.31
C VAL A 88 -12.38 -1.37 -12.88
N GLY A 89 -11.98 -1.08 -14.12
CA GLY A 89 -12.28 0.17 -14.79
C GLY A 89 -13.79 0.43 -14.92
N GLU A 90 -14.55 -0.58 -15.29
CA GLU A 90 -16.03 -0.51 -15.36
C GLU A 90 -16.63 -0.21 -13.98
N GLY A 91 -16.20 -0.94 -12.94
CA GLY A 91 -16.66 -0.73 -11.56
C GLY A 91 -16.37 0.69 -11.06
N VAL A 92 -15.17 1.22 -11.34
CA VAL A 92 -14.79 2.60 -11.00
C VAL A 92 -15.70 3.60 -11.71
N ARG A 93 -15.87 3.50 -13.03
CA ARG A 93 -16.72 4.43 -13.78
C ARG A 93 -18.18 4.40 -13.31
N LYS A 94 -18.73 3.21 -13.09
CA LYS A 94 -20.10 3.04 -12.55
C LYS A 94 -20.25 3.66 -11.15
N ALA A 95 -19.26 3.45 -10.27
CA ALA A 95 -19.30 4.00 -8.92
C ALA A 95 -19.17 5.54 -8.92
N MET A 96 -18.32 6.11 -9.78
CA MET A 96 -18.23 7.56 -9.98
C MET A 96 -19.58 8.15 -10.39
N GLU A 97 -20.28 7.52 -11.32
CA GLU A 97 -21.61 7.96 -11.77
C GLU A 97 -22.66 7.78 -10.68
N ALA A 98 -22.71 6.60 -10.05
CA ALA A 98 -23.76 6.27 -9.09
C ALA A 98 -23.63 7.03 -7.76
N TYR A 99 -22.41 7.27 -7.28
CA TYR A 99 -22.17 7.83 -5.95
C TYR A 99 -21.58 9.24 -5.99
N GLY A 100 -21.33 9.80 -7.18
CA GLY A 100 -20.77 11.15 -7.32
C GLY A 100 -19.35 11.31 -6.81
N VAL A 101 -18.57 10.22 -6.78
CA VAL A 101 -17.18 10.25 -6.33
C VAL A 101 -16.27 10.66 -7.49
N PRO A 102 -15.47 11.73 -7.36
CA PRO A 102 -14.57 12.15 -8.42
C PRO A 102 -13.41 11.16 -8.60
N ARG A 103 -12.87 11.09 -9.84
CA ARG A 103 -11.76 10.15 -10.17
C ARG A 103 -10.53 10.34 -9.29
N GLU A 104 -10.22 11.58 -8.94
CA GLU A 104 -9.06 11.94 -8.11
C GLU A 104 -9.12 11.41 -6.68
N ASP A 105 -10.30 11.07 -6.19
CA ASP A 105 -10.49 10.47 -4.87
C ASP A 105 -10.30 8.94 -4.87
N ILE A 106 -10.22 8.32 -6.06
CA ILE A 106 -10.08 6.87 -6.21
C ILE A 106 -8.63 6.54 -6.56
N TYR A 107 -8.02 5.62 -5.83
CA TYR A 107 -6.65 5.18 -6.03
C TYR A 107 -6.63 3.77 -6.61
N VAL A 108 -6.11 3.61 -7.82
CA VAL A 108 -6.06 2.33 -8.54
C VAL A 108 -4.62 1.91 -8.76
N ILE A 109 -4.30 0.69 -8.29
CA ILE A 109 -3.01 0.03 -8.49
C ILE A 109 -3.19 -1.08 -9.53
N THR A 110 -2.30 -1.14 -10.52
CA THR A 110 -2.14 -2.31 -11.40
C THR A 110 -0.67 -2.69 -11.54
N LYS A 111 -0.39 -3.83 -12.20
CA LYS A 111 0.94 -4.42 -12.19
C LYS A 111 1.32 -4.97 -13.57
N LEU A 112 2.57 -4.75 -13.98
CA LEU A 112 3.21 -5.43 -15.12
C LEU A 112 3.77 -6.78 -14.68
N TYR A 113 3.49 -7.82 -15.44
CA TYR A 113 4.03 -9.15 -15.18
C TYR A 113 5.36 -9.37 -15.96
N PRO A 114 6.28 -10.23 -15.50
CA PRO A 114 7.59 -10.42 -16.13
C PRO A 114 7.57 -10.72 -17.62
N ASN A 115 6.54 -11.41 -18.14
CA ASN A 115 6.40 -11.68 -19.59
C ASN A 115 6.16 -10.41 -20.43
N GLN A 116 5.84 -9.28 -19.81
CA GLN A 116 5.61 -7.98 -20.46
C GLN A 116 6.86 -7.08 -20.44
N PHE A 117 7.91 -7.40 -19.66
CA PHE A 117 9.09 -6.56 -19.49
C PHE A 117 9.95 -6.37 -20.75
N SER A 118 9.77 -7.22 -21.76
CA SER A 118 10.42 -7.05 -23.07
C SER A 118 9.80 -5.92 -23.92
N SER A 119 8.51 -5.62 -23.71
CA SER A 119 7.72 -4.63 -24.45
C SER A 119 6.86 -3.80 -23.49
N PRO A 120 7.48 -3.08 -22.54
CA PRO A 120 6.76 -2.44 -21.44
C PRO A 120 5.84 -1.30 -21.89
N GLU A 121 6.20 -0.57 -22.96
CA GLU A 121 5.35 0.50 -23.52
C GLU A 121 3.99 -0.06 -23.96
N ALA A 122 3.97 -1.15 -24.72
CA ALA A 122 2.74 -1.76 -25.19
C ALA A 122 1.89 -2.32 -24.02
N ALA A 123 2.55 -2.82 -22.98
CA ALA A 123 1.89 -3.34 -21.79
C ALA A 123 1.24 -2.22 -20.96
N ILE A 124 1.90 -1.08 -20.81
CA ILE A 124 1.36 0.09 -20.10
C ILE A 124 0.17 0.68 -20.83
N GLU A 125 0.29 0.87 -22.18
CA GLU A 125 -0.83 1.38 -22.98
C GLU A 125 -2.04 0.43 -22.92
N MET A 126 -1.82 -0.90 -22.94
CA MET A 126 -2.89 -1.89 -22.77
C MET A 126 -3.57 -1.77 -21.40
N ALA A 127 -2.82 -1.57 -20.32
CA ALA A 127 -3.38 -1.38 -18.98
C ALA A 127 -4.22 -0.09 -18.91
N LEU A 128 -3.72 1.02 -19.49
CA LEU A 128 -4.45 2.28 -19.59
C LEU A 128 -5.76 2.13 -20.39
N GLU A 129 -5.72 1.41 -21.53
CA GLU A 129 -6.88 1.15 -22.36
C GLU A 129 -7.92 0.30 -21.63
N LYS A 130 -7.50 -0.79 -20.98
CA LYS A 130 -8.41 -1.71 -20.26
C LYS A 130 -9.07 -1.05 -19.06
N LEU A 131 -8.31 -0.33 -18.25
CA LEU A 131 -8.85 0.40 -17.11
C LEU A 131 -9.77 1.53 -17.55
N ASP A 132 -9.42 2.29 -18.60
CA ASP A 132 -10.19 3.40 -19.15
C ASP A 132 -10.70 4.37 -18.06
N ILE A 133 -9.77 4.81 -17.20
CA ILE A 133 -10.03 5.71 -16.05
C ILE A 133 -9.16 6.98 -16.08
N GLY A 134 -8.56 7.27 -17.25
CA GLY A 134 -7.78 8.48 -17.51
C GLY A 134 -6.29 8.36 -17.17
N TYR A 135 -5.93 7.86 -16.00
CA TYR A 135 -4.56 7.65 -15.52
C TYR A 135 -4.53 6.51 -14.51
N ILE A 136 -3.33 5.99 -14.24
CA ILE A 136 -3.08 4.96 -13.21
C ILE A 136 -2.44 5.66 -12.00
N ASP A 137 -2.97 5.45 -10.80
CA ASP A 137 -2.42 6.06 -9.59
C ASP A 137 -1.09 5.41 -9.19
N MET A 138 -0.99 4.09 -9.29
CA MET A 138 0.27 3.39 -9.07
C MET A 138 0.41 2.17 -9.99
N MET A 139 1.60 2.00 -10.56
CA MET A 139 1.95 0.81 -11.31
C MET A 139 3.12 0.08 -10.66
N LEU A 140 2.99 -1.22 -10.48
CA LEU A 140 4.02 -2.06 -9.89
C LEU A 140 4.67 -2.96 -10.95
N LEU A 141 5.94 -3.32 -10.75
CA LEU A 141 6.46 -4.57 -11.30
C LEU A 141 5.98 -5.71 -10.39
N HIS A 142 5.29 -6.72 -10.98
CA HIS A 142 4.59 -7.76 -10.21
C HIS A 142 5.54 -8.76 -9.55
N HIS A 143 6.67 -9.05 -10.18
CA HIS A 143 7.74 -9.91 -9.69
C HIS A 143 9.08 -9.45 -10.25
N PRO A 144 10.22 -9.78 -9.62
CA PRO A 144 11.53 -9.68 -10.25
C PRO A 144 11.58 -10.49 -11.55
N GLY A 145 12.32 -10.02 -12.53
CA GLY A 145 12.43 -10.74 -13.79
C GLY A 145 13.44 -10.15 -14.77
N THR A 146 13.71 -10.87 -15.83
CA THR A 146 14.59 -10.37 -16.89
C THR A 146 14.03 -9.07 -17.50
N ASN A 147 14.84 -8.01 -17.61
CA ASN A 147 14.47 -6.68 -18.08
C ASN A 147 13.59 -5.85 -17.11
N ASP A 148 13.49 -6.20 -15.84
CA ASP A 148 12.74 -5.44 -14.83
C ASP A 148 13.21 -3.98 -14.73
N VAL A 149 14.52 -3.71 -14.64
CA VAL A 149 15.07 -2.35 -14.66
C VAL A 149 14.67 -1.60 -15.94
N LYS A 150 14.72 -2.25 -17.11
CA LYS A 150 14.28 -1.64 -18.38
C LYS A 150 12.78 -1.30 -18.35
N ALA A 151 11.96 -2.21 -17.84
CA ALA A 151 10.53 -2.00 -17.71
C ALA A 151 10.25 -0.84 -16.74
N TYR A 152 10.96 -0.78 -15.61
CA TYR A 152 10.82 0.30 -14.64
C TYR A 152 11.20 1.66 -15.23
N HIS A 153 12.32 1.76 -15.96
CA HIS A 153 12.68 2.99 -16.68
C HIS A 153 11.66 3.42 -17.73
N THR A 154 10.91 2.47 -18.29
CA THR A 154 9.78 2.81 -19.15
C THR A 154 8.61 3.39 -18.32
N MET A 155 8.31 2.78 -17.17
CA MET A 155 7.28 3.31 -16.26
C MET A 155 7.63 4.72 -15.78
N GLU A 156 8.91 5.03 -15.50
CA GLU A 156 9.40 6.38 -15.15
C GLU A 156 9.02 7.42 -16.20
N LYS A 157 9.14 7.11 -17.49
CA LYS A 157 8.74 8.00 -18.59
C LYS A 157 7.22 8.27 -18.59
N TYR A 158 6.42 7.27 -18.19
CA TYR A 158 4.97 7.45 -18.07
C TYR A 158 4.57 8.29 -16.85
N VAL A 159 5.41 8.31 -15.81
CA VAL A 159 5.26 9.28 -14.71
C VAL A 159 5.53 10.70 -15.20
N GLU A 160 6.60 10.93 -15.97
CA GLU A 160 6.90 12.23 -16.59
C GLU A 160 5.76 12.73 -17.51
N GLN A 161 5.04 11.81 -18.16
CA GLN A 161 3.89 12.12 -19.00
C GLN A 161 2.58 12.35 -18.22
N GLY A 162 2.58 12.09 -16.90
CA GLY A 162 1.39 12.18 -16.06
C GLY A 162 0.36 11.06 -16.28
N LYS A 163 0.72 9.99 -17.00
CA LYS A 163 -0.15 8.81 -17.21
C LYS A 163 -0.12 7.83 -16.04
N ILE A 164 0.97 7.82 -15.27
CA ILE A 164 1.14 7.09 -14.02
C ILE A 164 1.57 8.10 -12.95
N ARG A 165 1.02 8.02 -11.73
CA ARG A 165 1.36 8.95 -10.64
C ARG A 165 2.49 8.45 -9.76
N SER A 166 2.51 7.16 -9.44
CA SER A 166 3.50 6.55 -8.55
C SER A 166 3.95 5.18 -9.07
N LEU A 167 5.15 4.78 -8.71
CA LEU A 167 5.72 3.49 -9.08
C LEU A 167 5.99 2.65 -7.84
N GLY A 168 5.93 1.33 -8.00
CA GLY A 168 6.24 0.40 -6.93
C GLY A 168 6.67 -0.98 -7.45
N LEU A 169 6.87 -1.87 -6.50
CA LEU A 169 7.33 -3.24 -6.73
C LEU A 169 6.42 -4.22 -5.99
N SER A 170 6.39 -5.48 -6.42
CA SER A 170 5.68 -6.56 -5.72
C SER A 170 6.53 -7.83 -5.73
N ASN A 171 6.64 -8.48 -4.58
CA ASN A 171 7.47 -9.67 -4.38
C ASN A 171 8.99 -9.39 -4.50
N TRP A 172 9.43 -8.23 -4.03
CA TRP A 172 10.84 -7.89 -3.85
C TRP A 172 11.25 -7.99 -2.38
N TYR A 173 12.37 -8.65 -2.14
CA TYR A 173 12.95 -8.89 -0.84
C TYR A 173 14.27 -8.10 -0.69
N VAL A 174 14.94 -8.22 0.45
CA VAL A 174 16.10 -7.38 0.80
C VAL A 174 17.21 -7.42 -0.26
N GLU A 175 17.57 -8.60 -0.76
CA GLU A 175 18.70 -8.73 -1.71
C GLU A 175 18.32 -8.22 -3.12
N GLU A 176 17.08 -8.47 -3.56
CA GLU A 176 16.57 -7.90 -4.81
C GLU A 176 16.50 -6.37 -4.72
N LEU A 177 16.00 -5.83 -3.60
CA LEU A 177 15.90 -4.38 -3.41
C LEU A 177 17.28 -3.71 -3.38
N LYS A 178 18.25 -4.27 -2.65
CA LYS A 178 19.64 -3.76 -2.64
C LYS A 178 20.26 -3.70 -4.04
N THR A 179 19.90 -4.67 -4.88
CA THR A 179 20.40 -4.74 -6.25
C THR A 179 19.66 -3.78 -7.18
N PHE A 180 18.37 -3.63 -7.01
CA PHE A 180 17.48 -2.89 -7.92
C PHE A 180 17.51 -1.38 -7.66
N LEU A 181 17.39 -0.93 -6.40
CA LEU A 181 17.25 0.48 -6.05
C LEU A 181 18.36 1.38 -6.62
N PRO A 182 19.64 0.97 -6.65
CA PRO A 182 20.70 1.80 -7.24
C PRO A 182 20.61 1.97 -8.76
N GLN A 183 19.77 1.21 -9.45
CA GLN A 183 19.67 1.18 -10.90
C GLN A 183 18.49 2.01 -11.45
N VAL A 184 17.65 2.57 -10.59
CA VAL A 184 16.45 3.33 -10.99
C VAL A 184 16.57 4.80 -10.62
N ASN A 185 15.85 5.69 -11.31
CA ASN A 185 15.89 7.13 -11.08
C ASN A 185 14.80 7.59 -10.12
N ILE A 186 13.64 6.94 -10.15
CA ILE A 186 12.52 7.20 -9.24
C ILE A 186 12.49 6.06 -8.21
N THR A 187 12.72 6.39 -6.94
CA THR A 187 12.58 5.41 -5.85
C THR A 187 11.15 4.87 -5.83
N PRO A 188 10.95 3.53 -5.75
CA PRO A 188 9.61 2.97 -5.57
C PRO A 188 8.91 3.59 -4.38
N ALA A 189 7.62 3.93 -4.54
CA ALA A 189 6.82 4.49 -3.46
C ALA A 189 6.22 3.41 -2.55
N LEU A 190 6.16 2.17 -3.06
CA LEU A 190 5.53 1.04 -2.38
C LEU A 190 6.20 -0.27 -2.77
N VAL A 191 6.32 -1.19 -1.80
CA VAL A 191 6.60 -2.62 -2.04
C VAL A 191 5.44 -3.43 -1.47
N GLN A 192 4.87 -4.30 -2.32
CA GLN A 192 3.75 -5.17 -2.00
C GLN A 192 4.21 -6.62 -1.89
N ASN A 193 4.18 -7.21 -0.69
CA ASN A 193 4.59 -8.58 -0.42
C ASN A 193 3.49 -9.38 0.29
N GLU A 194 3.64 -10.71 0.35
CA GLU A 194 2.82 -11.54 1.23
C GLU A 194 3.15 -11.25 2.68
N ILE A 195 2.14 -10.84 3.46
CA ILE A 195 2.31 -10.61 4.90
C ILE A 195 1.00 -10.99 5.59
N HIS A 196 1.10 -11.78 6.64
CA HIS A 196 0.01 -12.16 7.54
C HIS A 196 0.60 -12.69 8.87
N PRO A 197 -0.17 -12.94 9.93
CA PRO A 197 0.36 -13.33 11.24
C PRO A 197 1.31 -14.54 11.25
N TYR A 198 1.19 -15.47 10.30
CA TYR A 198 2.08 -16.63 10.19
C TYR A 198 3.31 -16.41 9.29
N TYR A 199 3.34 -15.28 8.54
CA TYR A 199 4.45 -14.88 7.68
C TYR A 199 4.62 -13.36 7.74
N GLN A 200 5.49 -12.88 8.63
CA GLN A 200 5.52 -11.48 9.03
C GLN A 200 6.61 -10.64 8.37
N GLU A 201 7.52 -11.25 7.62
CA GLU A 201 8.60 -10.54 6.90
C GLU A 201 9.42 -9.63 7.83
N GLN A 202 9.83 -10.14 9.00
CA GLN A 202 10.42 -9.37 10.10
C GLN A 202 11.69 -8.60 9.72
N ASP A 203 12.45 -9.08 8.72
CA ASP A 203 13.65 -8.41 8.20
C ASP A 203 13.35 -7.51 7.01
N VAL A 204 12.35 -7.87 6.20
CA VAL A 204 12.04 -7.19 4.93
C VAL A 204 11.22 -5.93 5.17
N VAL A 205 10.21 -5.99 6.03
CA VAL A 205 9.33 -4.85 6.34
C VAL A 205 10.13 -3.66 6.88
N PRO A 206 10.98 -3.80 7.92
CA PRO A 206 11.81 -2.69 8.39
C PRO A 206 12.75 -2.15 7.32
N PHE A 207 13.39 -3.03 6.54
CA PHE A 207 14.28 -2.61 5.45
C PHE A 207 13.56 -1.72 4.42
N ILE A 208 12.34 -2.07 4.02
CA ILE A 208 11.54 -1.28 3.07
C ILE A 208 11.20 0.09 3.70
N GLN A 209 10.71 0.10 4.94
CA GLN A 209 10.30 1.32 5.66
C GLN A 209 11.49 2.27 5.92
N GLU A 210 12.66 1.75 6.27
CA GLU A 210 13.89 2.53 6.47
C GLU A 210 14.39 3.20 5.19
N ASN A 211 14.03 2.67 4.02
CA ASN A 211 14.31 3.29 2.72
C ASN A 211 13.23 4.33 2.30
N GLY A 212 12.30 4.69 3.17
CA GLY A 212 11.23 5.64 2.87
C GLY A 212 10.19 5.11 1.87
N ILE A 213 10.00 3.79 1.84
CA ILE A 213 9.07 3.08 0.95
C ILE A 213 7.93 2.51 1.80
N VAL A 214 6.69 2.65 1.34
CA VAL A 214 5.52 2.09 2.01
C VAL A 214 5.42 0.59 1.77
N VAL A 215 5.04 -0.17 2.80
CA VAL A 215 4.76 -1.61 2.69
C VAL A 215 3.27 -1.83 2.51
N GLN A 216 2.89 -2.70 1.58
CA GLN A 216 1.53 -3.18 1.41
C GLN A 216 1.52 -4.70 1.44
N CYS A 217 0.52 -5.29 2.11
CA CYS A 217 0.39 -6.74 2.15
C CYS A 217 -0.70 -7.25 1.19
N TRP A 218 -0.35 -8.28 0.41
CA TRP A 218 -1.33 -9.16 -0.21
C TRP A 218 -1.49 -10.41 0.66
N TYR A 219 -2.65 -11.06 0.61
CA TYR A 219 -3.07 -12.14 1.50
C TYR A 219 -3.02 -11.81 3.00
N PRO A 220 -3.46 -10.63 3.44
CA PRO A 220 -3.44 -10.30 4.87
C PRO A 220 -4.20 -11.33 5.73
N LEU A 221 -5.21 -11.99 5.16
CA LEU A 221 -6.00 -13.01 5.81
C LEU A 221 -5.55 -14.45 5.47
N GLY A 222 -4.29 -14.65 5.10
CA GLY A 222 -3.67 -15.95 4.86
C GLY A 222 -3.88 -16.54 3.47
N GLY A 223 -4.76 -15.98 2.63
CA GLY A 223 -4.94 -16.43 1.25
C GLY A 223 -5.68 -17.76 1.08
N ARG A 224 -5.64 -18.28 -0.15
CA ARG A 224 -6.43 -19.47 -0.54
C ARG A 224 -6.03 -20.71 0.23
N GLY A 225 -7.01 -21.33 0.90
CA GLY A 225 -6.84 -22.56 1.65
C GLY A 225 -6.38 -22.37 3.09
N TYR A 226 -5.86 -21.20 3.45
CA TYR A 226 -5.31 -20.91 4.78
C TYR A 226 -6.14 -19.91 5.60
N THR A 227 -7.04 -19.17 4.97
CA THR A 227 -7.88 -18.16 5.64
C THR A 227 -8.65 -18.73 6.84
N ALA A 228 -9.26 -19.92 6.71
CA ALA A 228 -10.03 -20.50 7.79
C ALA A 228 -9.16 -20.87 9.01
N GLU A 229 -7.95 -21.36 8.80
CA GLU A 229 -6.99 -21.65 9.87
C GLU A 229 -6.59 -20.37 10.59
N LEU A 230 -6.19 -19.35 9.83
CA LEU A 230 -5.73 -18.08 10.39
C LEU A 230 -6.84 -17.35 11.17
N LEU A 231 -8.05 -17.28 10.61
CA LEU A 231 -9.19 -16.66 11.30
C LEU A 231 -9.65 -17.44 12.54
N GLY A 232 -9.39 -18.75 12.58
CA GLY A 232 -9.68 -19.62 13.71
C GLY A 232 -8.57 -19.72 14.74
N ASP A 233 -7.45 -18.99 14.59
CA ASP A 233 -6.36 -19.01 15.55
C ASP A 233 -6.84 -18.58 16.95
N PRO A 234 -6.56 -19.35 18.02
CA PRO A 234 -7.05 -19.06 19.36
C PRO A 234 -6.63 -17.70 19.93
N VAL A 235 -5.41 -17.24 19.58
CA VAL A 235 -4.91 -15.92 20.03
C VAL A 235 -5.69 -14.80 19.35
N ILE A 236 -5.86 -14.89 18.03
CA ILE A 236 -6.59 -13.90 17.25
C ILE A 236 -8.06 -13.88 17.66
N SER A 237 -8.69 -15.05 17.81
CA SER A 237 -10.10 -15.17 18.22
C SER A 237 -10.34 -14.59 19.63
N ALA A 238 -9.44 -14.82 20.58
CA ALA A 238 -9.57 -14.24 21.92
C ALA A 238 -9.45 -12.71 21.93
N ILE A 239 -8.60 -12.14 21.07
CA ILE A 239 -8.48 -10.69 20.90
C ILE A 239 -9.75 -10.14 20.24
N ALA A 240 -10.25 -10.82 19.21
CA ALA A 240 -11.50 -10.44 18.52
C ALA A 240 -12.69 -10.39 19.48
N ASP A 241 -12.84 -11.42 20.33
CA ASP A 241 -13.90 -11.47 21.35
C ASP A 241 -13.77 -10.33 22.37
N ALA A 242 -12.54 -9.99 22.80
CA ALA A 242 -12.30 -8.93 23.77
C ALA A 242 -12.67 -7.54 23.22
N HIS A 243 -12.48 -7.30 21.93
CA HIS A 243 -12.83 -6.05 21.24
C HIS A 243 -14.25 -6.06 20.66
N GLY A 244 -14.94 -7.21 20.62
CA GLY A 244 -16.26 -7.34 20.00
C GLY A 244 -16.24 -7.16 18.48
N VAL A 245 -15.14 -7.57 17.82
CA VAL A 245 -14.91 -7.47 16.37
C VAL A 245 -14.61 -8.86 15.80
N SER A 246 -14.47 -8.98 14.47
CA SER A 246 -14.07 -10.26 13.86
C SER A 246 -12.56 -10.48 13.88
N SER A 247 -12.15 -11.75 13.77
CA SER A 247 -10.73 -12.12 13.60
C SER A 247 -10.10 -11.43 12.37
N ALA A 248 -10.87 -11.25 11.29
CA ALA A 248 -10.42 -10.51 10.11
C ALA A 248 -10.08 -9.06 10.44
N GLN A 249 -10.94 -8.38 11.17
CA GLN A 249 -10.70 -7.00 11.61
C GLN A 249 -9.46 -6.90 12.51
N VAL A 250 -9.25 -7.85 13.42
CA VAL A 250 -8.05 -7.90 14.28
C VAL A 250 -6.78 -7.97 13.44
N ILE A 251 -6.72 -8.88 12.47
CA ILE A 251 -5.53 -9.07 11.60
C ILE A 251 -5.27 -7.81 10.79
N LEU A 252 -6.29 -7.27 10.13
CA LEU A 252 -6.16 -6.07 9.31
C LEU A 252 -5.74 -4.85 10.14
N ARG A 253 -6.28 -4.70 11.35
CA ARG A 253 -5.88 -3.62 12.28
C ARG A 253 -4.43 -3.80 12.76
N TRP A 254 -4.00 -5.03 13.01
CA TRP A 254 -2.63 -5.36 13.39
C TRP A 254 -1.63 -4.94 12.30
N ASP A 255 -1.89 -5.23 11.03
CA ASP A 255 -1.05 -4.78 9.93
C ASP A 255 -1.02 -3.26 9.81
N LEU A 256 -2.18 -2.58 9.92
CA LEU A 256 -2.24 -1.12 9.90
C LEU A 256 -1.40 -0.49 11.02
N GLN A 257 -1.43 -1.05 12.23
CA GLN A 257 -0.62 -0.55 13.37
C GLN A 257 0.88 -0.80 13.21
N ARG A 258 1.28 -1.71 12.31
CA ARG A 258 2.68 -1.92 11.87
C ARG A 258 3.10 -0.98 10.73
N GLY A 259 2.22 -0.10 10.26
CA GLY A 259 2.47 0.75 9.10
C GLY A 259 2.43 -0.03 7.78
N ILE A 260 1.61 -1.07 7.69
CA ILE A 260 1.41 -1.90 6.51
C ILE A 260 0.02 -1.66 5.93
N VAL A 261 -0.05 -1.25 4.66
CA VAL A 261 -1.30 -1.06 3.91
C VAL A 261 -1.94 -2.42 3.62
N VAL A 262 -3.24 -2.55 3.82
CA VAL A 262 -3.96 -3.81 3.65
C VAL A 262 -4.95 -3.77 2.49
N ILE A 263 -4.97 -4.84 1.69
CA ILE A 263 -5.87 -5.01 0.54
C ILE A 263 -6.59 -6.37 0.58
N PRO A 264 -7.42 -6.65 1.60
CA PRO A 264 -8.16 -7.90 1.65
C PRO A 264 -9.05 -8.06 0.42
N GLY A 265 -9.01 -9.24 -0.21
CA GLY A 265 -9.88 -9.59 -1.34
C GLY A 265 -11.22 -10.13 -0.85
N SER A 266 -12.32 -9.68 -1.45
CA SER A 266 -13.66 -10.26 -1.21
C SER A 266 -14.60 -10.00 -2.38
N GLY A 267 -15.41 -11.02 -2.73
CA GLY A 267 -16.58 -10.89 -3.59
C GLY A 267 -17.89 -10.71 -2.81
N ASN A 268 -17.84 -10.66 -1.47
CA ASN A 268 -19.01 -10.49 -0.62
C ASN A 268 -19.08 -9.03 -0.12
N PRO A 269 -20.15 -8.26 -0.45
CA PRO A 269 -20.31 -6.87 -0.04
C PRO A 269 -20.30 -6.67 1.49
N GLU A 270 -20.82 -7.59 2.26
CA GLU A 270 -20.82 -7.50 3.73
C GLU A 270 -19.40 -7.61 4.28
N HIS A 271 -18.57 -8.52 3.76
CA HIS A 271 -17.16 -8.61 4.15
C HIS A 271 -16.37 -7.37 3.73
N ILE A 272 -16.66 -6.80 2.53
CA ILE A 272 -16.01 -5.56 2.08
C ILE A 272 -16.31 -4.42 3.07
N LYS A 273 -17.57 -4.27 3.46
CA LYS A 273 -18.00 -3.28 4.44
C LYS A 273 -17.37 -3.50 5.82
N GLU A 274 -17.35 -4.75 6.29
CA GLU A 274 -16.74 -5.14 7.57
C GLU A 274 -15.24 -4.85 7.59
N ASN A 275 -14.53 -5.20 6.50
CA ASN A 275 -13.10 -4.94 6.35
C ASN A 275 -12.75 -3.44 6.35
N LEU A 276 -13.69 -2.55 6.05
CA LEU A 276 -13.50 -1.10 6.12
C LEU A 276 -13.70 -0.51 7.53
N ASP A 277 -14.30 -1.27 8.46
CA ASP A 277 -14.59 -0.83 9.82
C ASP A 277 -13.47 -1.24 10.80
N LEU A 278 -12.29 -0.61 10.65
CA LEU A 278 -11.06 -0.92 11.40
C LEU A 278 -10.63 0.19 12.36
N PHE A 279 -11.32 1.34 12.36
CA PHE A 279 -10.83 2.53 13.03
C PHE A 279 -11.57 2.83 14.35
N GLY A 280 -12.53 1.96 14.73
CA GLY A 280 -13.28 2.06 15.98
C GLY A 280 -12.59 1.43 17.20
N PHE A 281 -11.47 0.74 17.01
CA PHE A 281 -10.70 0.07 18.08
C PHE A 281 -9.21 0.14 17.80
N GLU A 282 -8.40 -0.12 18.82
CA GLU A 282 -6.95 -0.18 18.73
C GLU A 282 -6.42 -1.38 19.52
N LEU A 283 -5.46 -2.10 18.94
CA LEU A 283 -4.79 -3.22 19.60
C LEU A 283 -3.75 -2.67 20.57
N THR A 284 -3.74 -3.21 21.79
CA THR A 284 -2.73 -2.90 22.80
C THR A 284 -1.35 -3.48 22.42
N GLU A 285 -0.28 -2.97 23.01
CA GLU A 285 1.08 -3.51 22.82
C GLU A 285 1.17 -5.01 23.17
N THR A 286 0.40 -5.47 24.17
CA THR A 286 0.33 -6.89 24.54
C THR A 286 -0.31 -7.73 23.45
N GLU A 287 -1.42 -7.26 22.85
CA GLU A 287 -2.09 -7.94 21.75
C GLU A 287 -1.24 -7.92 20.47
N MET A 288 -0.63 -6.78 20.14
CA MET A 288 0.34 -6.67 19.05
C MET A 288 1.47 -7.70 19.20
N SER A 289 2.03 -7.81 20.39
CA SER A 289 3.10 -8.78 20.69
C SER A 289 2.62 -10.23 20.64
N ALA A 290 1.38 -10.50 21.09
CA ALA A 290 0.79 -11.83 21.02
C ALA A 290 0.60 -12.31 19.57
N ILE A 291 0.14 -11.43 18.68
CA ILE A 291 0.02 -11.73 17.25
C ILE A 291 1.42 -11.85 16.61
N ALA A 292 2.37 -10.99 16.99
CA ALA A 292 3.75 -11.07 16.50
C ALA A 292 4.41 -12.43 16.86
N ALA A 293 4.06 -13.04 17.99
CA ALA A 293 4.54 -14.35 18.39
C ALA A 293 4.00 -15.53 17.56
N LEU A 294 3.01 -15.29 16.67
CA LEU A 294 2.44 -16.30 15.77
C LEU A 294 3.27 -16.54 14.52
N ASP A 295 4.34 -15.79 14.29
CA ASP A 295 5.19 -15.94 13.11
C ASP A 295 5.78 -17.36 13.02
N ARG A 296 5.56 -17.99 11.89
CA ARG A 296 6.05 -19.35 11.60
C ARG A 296 7.04 -19.35 10.42
N GLY A 297 7.24 -18.19 9.76
CA GLY A 297 7.93 -18.11 8.48
C GLY A 297 7.21 -18.90 7.37
N GLU A 298 5.90 -19.06 7.48
CA GLU A 298 5.08 -19.92 6.62
C GLU A 298 4.44 -19.12 5.49
N LYS A 299 5.14 -19.09 4.36
CA LYS A 299 4.65 -18.47 3.13
C LYS A 299 3.60 -19.37 2.50
N HIS A 300 2.43 -18.78 2.15
CA HIS A 300 1.29 -19.52 1.58
C HIS A 300 1.25 -19.51 0.06
N ASP A 301 1.97 -18.60 -0.58
CA ASP A 301 2.17 -18.60 -2.02
C ASP A 301 3.63 -18.90 -2.36
N TRP A 302 3.85 -19.55 -3.49
CA TRP A 302 5.17 -20.08 -3.89
C TRP A 302 5.88 -19.22 -4.96
N TYR A 303 5.48 -17.93 -5.08
CA TYR A 303 6.15 -16.95 -5.91
C TYR A 303 7.39 -16.33 -5.25
#